data_641ac06407f60b5f72cb0d6d86cd41ae
#
_entry.id   641ac06407f60b5f72cb0d6d86cd41ae
#
_cell.length_a   1.000
_cell.length_b   1.000
_cell.length_c   1.000
_cell.angle_alpha   90.00
_cell.angle_beta   90.00
_cell.angle_gamma   90.00
#
_symmetry.space_group_name_H-M   'P 1'
#
loop_
_entity.id
_entity.type
_entity.pdbx_description
1 polymer ?
#
loop_
_entity_poly.entity_id
_entity_poly.type
_entity_poly.pdbx_seq_one_letter_code
_entity_poly.pdbx_strand_id
1 'polypeptide(L)'
;VSYYTVSGNKDGHGYCNAFQIGSLNPNAQLNTVGPKISLYLNDSTFVSGGSTNTTPIILAKLQDENGINTVGNGVGHNLTAIIDGNSAKPVVLNDYYESDMDTYTSGEVRYPLSKLSLGEHTLTVKAWDVFNNSNEESIQFTVAEDSKVALTHLLNYPNPFAFAVWSIIRTNKYKKLIMEWRENILVLF
;
A
#
# COMPACT_ATOMS: atom_id res chain seq x y z
N VAL A 1 -18.50 7.93 28.29
CA VAL A 1 -17.12 7.63 27.92
C VAL A 1 -16.47 6.89 29.06
N SER A 2 -15.86 5.76 28.78
CA SER A 2 -14.99 5.04 29.71
C SER A 2 -13.57 5.06 29.18
N TYR A 3 -12.61 5.11 30.05
CA TYR A 3 -11.19 5.06 29.70
C TYR A 3 -10.44 4.11 30.62
N TYR A 4 -9.39 3.56 30.09
CA TYR A 4 -8.49 2.67 30.77
C TYR A 4 -7.06 3.11 30.50
N THR A 5 -6.21 3.06 31.51
CA THR A 5 -4.79 3.41 31.38
C THR A 5 -3.94 2.40 32.13
N VAL A 6 -2.82 2.05 31.57
CA VAL A 6 -1.80 1.18 32.15
C VAL A 6 -0.51 1.96 32.30
N SER A 7 0.09 1.96 33.48
CA SER A 7 1.39 2.58 33.72
C SER A 7 2.22 1.72 34.66
N GLY A 8 3.13 0.92 34.11
CA GLY A 8 3.94 0.01 34.88
C GLY A 8 3.10 -1.02 35.65
N ASN A 9 3.16 -0.99 36.97
CA ASN A 9 2.41 -1.92 37.84
C ASN A 9 1.07 -1.35 38.34
N LYS A 10 0.60 -0.23 37.77
CA LYS A 10 -0.63 0.43 38.18
C LYS A 10 -1.56 0.58 36.98
N ASP A 11 -2.73 0.03 37.13
CA ASP A 11 -3.83 0.20 36.19
C ASP A 11 -4.81 1.21 36.73
N GLY A 12 -5.31 2.06 35.85
CA GLY A 12 -6.35 3.02 36.19
C GLY A 12 -7.53 2.87 35.23
N HIS A 13 -8.72 2.96 35.74
CA HIS A 13 -9.92 3.07 34.91
C HIS A 13 -10.81 4.18 35.43
N GLY A 14 -11.56 4.77 34.53
CA GLY A 14 -12.51 5.79 34.87
C GLY A 14 -13.65 5.84 33.86
N TYR A 15 -14.70 6.51 34.23
CA TYR A 15 -15.80 6.81 33.33
C TYR A 15 -16.30 8.23 33.57
N CYS A 16 -16.84 8.83 32.53
CA CYS A 16 -17.56 10.09 32.59
C CYS A 16 -18.91 9.92 31.88
N ASN A 17 -19.99 10.24 32.58
CA ASN A 17 -21.33 10.29 32.03
C ASN A 17 -21.95 11.70 32.16
N ALA A 18 -21.17 12.66 32.68
CA ALA A 18 -21.60 14.04 32.88
C ALA A 18 -21.32 14.94 31.66
N PHE A 19 -21.36 14.36 30.45
CA PHE A 19 -21.27 15.15 29.22
C PHE A 19 -22.62 15.16 28.50
N GLN A 20 -22.92 16.26 27.88
CA GLN A 20 -24.13 16.42 27.08
C GLN A 20 -23.71 16.45 25.60
N ILE A 21 -24.25 15.51 24.82
CA ILE A 21 -24.14 15.57 23.37
C ILE A 21 -25.26 16.52 22.92
N GLY A 22 -24.86 17.65 22.39
CA GLY A 22 -25.87 18.64 22.03
C GLY A 22 -25.45 19.45 20.81
N SER A 23 -26.43 20.03 20.21
CA SER A 23 -26.54 21.03 19.14
C SER A 23 -25.39 21.18 18.14
N LEU A 24 -25.74 21.48 16.91
CA LEU A 24 -24.84 21.88 15.84
C LEU A 24 -23.88 22.98 16.29
N ASN A 25 -22.60 22.78 16.09
CA ASN A 25 -21.63 23.87 16.19
C ASN A 25 -21.77 24.79 14.97
N PRO A 26 -22.31 26.00 15.12
CA PRO A 26 -22.50 26.90 13.97
C PRO A 26 -21.20 27.40 13.36
N ASN A 27 -20.07 27.20 14.06
CA ASN A 27 -18.75 27.57 13.62
C ASN A 27 -17.89 26.34 13.18
N ALA A 28 -18.54 25.18 12.96
CA ALA A 28 -17.84 24.01 12.47
C ALA A 28 -17.24 24.32 11.11
N GLN A 29 -15.95 24.11 10.98
CA GLN A 29 -15.27 24.18 9.68
C GLN A 29 -15.83 23.03 8.82
N LEU A 30 -16.34 23.39 7.64
CA LEU A 30 -16.75 22.39 6.65
C LEU A 30 -15.48 21.83 6.00
N ASN A 31 -15.12 20.62 6.34
CA ASN A 31 -14.15 19.85 5.58
C ASN A 31 -14.89 19.08 4.47
N THR A 32 -14.44 19.22 3.24
CA THR A 32 -14.99 18.54 2.05
C THR A 32 -13.93 17.72 1.32
N VAL A 33 -12.75 17.60 1.91
CA VAL A 33 -11.61 16.88 1.32
C VAL A 33 -11.52 15.51 1.97
N GLY A 34 -11.55 14.46 1.15
CA GLY A 34 -11.38 13.09 1.63
C GLY A 34 -9.91 12.72 1.83
N PRO A 35 -9.65 11.52 2.39
CA PRO A 35 -8.30 11.08 2.73
C PRO A 35 -7.36 11.07 1.53
N LYS A 36 -6.11 11.45 1.76
CA LYS A 36 -5.02 11.20 0.80
C LYS A 36 -4.66 9.72 0.84
N ILE A 37 -4.67 9.10 -0.33
CA ILE A 37 -4.34 7.69 -0.52
C ILE A 37 -3.03 7.60 -1.31
N SER A 38 -2.07 6.83 -0.81
CA SER A 38 -0.87 6.46 -1.55
C SER A 38 -0.86 4.95 -1.69
N LEU A 39 -1.07 4.46 -2.92
CA LEU A 39 -1.36 3.06 -3.21
C LEU A 39 -0.16 2.38 -3.88
N TYR A 40 0.21 1.22 -3.37
CA TYR A 40 1.34 0.42 -3.81
C TYR A 40 1.01 -1.07 -3.77
N LEU A 41 1.87 -1.89 -4.37
CA LEU A 41 1.87 -3.34 -4.23
C LEU A 41 3.18 -3.82 -3.64
N ASN A 42 3.11 -4.73 -2.68
CA ASN A 42 4.21 -5.34 -1.94
C ASN A 42 5.00 -4.35 -1.06
N ASP A 43 5.51 -3.27 -1.63
CA ASP A 43 6.28 -2.24 -0.92
C ASP A 43 6.08 -0.84 -1.54
N SER A 44 6.52 0.19 -0.83
CA SER A 44 6.34 1.60 -1.22
C SER A 44 7.21 2.04 -2.42
N THR A 45 8.05 1.18 -2.96
CA THR A 45 8.84 1.46 -4.16
C THR A 45 8.10 1.07 -5.44
N PHE A 46 6.95 0.40 -5.31
CA PHE A 46 6.13 0.02 -6.44
C PHE A 46 5.63 1.26 -7.20
N VAL A 47 5.73 1.21 -8.52
CA VAL A 47 5.24 2.28 -9.41
C VAL A 47 4.12 1.71 -10.28
N SER A 48 3.04 2.48 -10.46
CA SER A 48 1.93 2.11 -11.34
C SER A 48 2.44 1.76 -12.76
N GLY A 49 1.92 0.69 -13.33
CA GLY A 49 2.42 0.06 -14.56
C GLY A 49 3.51 -1.00 -14.33
N GLY A 50 3.94 -1.19 -13.10
CA GLY A 50 4.94 -2.21 -12.73
C GLY A 50 4.41 -3.63 -12.79
N SER A 51 5.33 -4.60 -12.72
CA SER A 51 4.98 -6.03 -12.66
C SER A 51 5.05 -6.57 -11.24
N THR A 52 4.18 -7.53 -10.94
CA THR A 52 4.13 -8.21 -9.65
C THR A 52 3.89 -9.70 -9.82
N ASN A 53 3.97 -10.46 -8.72
CA ASN A 53 3.64 -11.88 -8.68
C ASN A 53 2.11 -12.11 -8.64
N THR A 54 1.70 -13.37 -8.62
CA THR A 54 0.28 -13.76 -8.62
C THR A 54 -0.43 -13.53 -7.29
N THR A 55 0.30 -13.27 -6.20
CA THR A 55 -0.22 -13.05 -4.84
C THR A 55 0.38 -11.79 -4.22
N PRO A 56 0.15 -10.60 -4.83
CA PRO A 56 0.72 -9.37 -4.28
C PRO A 56 0.01 -8.94 -2.99
N ILE A 57 0.69 -8.11 -2.21
CA ILE A 57 0.13 -7.47 -1.03
C ILE A 57 -0.28 -6.04 -1.39
N ILE A 58 -1.53 -5.68 -1.16
CA ILE A 58 -1.95 -4.28 -1.19
C ILE A 58 -1.26 -3.55 -0.05
N LEU A 59 -0.59 -2.45 -0.36
CA LEU A 59 -0.07 -1.50 0.60
C LEU A 59 -0.70 -0.14 0.29
N ALA A 60 -1.63 0.30 1.13
CA ALA A 60 -2.24 1.62 1.02
C ALA A 60 -1.88 2.45 2.26
N LYS A 61 -1.25 3.60 2.06
CA LYS A 61 -1.00 4.57 3.12
C LYS A 61 -2.05 5.65 3.04
N LEU A 62 -2.71 5.87 4.16
CA LEU A 62 -3.83 6.80 4.28
C LEU A 62 -3.44 7.95 5.22
N GLN A 63 -3.86 9.16 4.85
CA GLN A 63 -3.64 10.35 5.67
C GLN A 63 -4.82 11.31 5.53
N ASP A 64 -5.33 11.79 6.67
CA ASP A 64 -6.38 12.79 6.73
C ASP A 64 -6.26 13.62 8.02
N GLU A 65 -6.45 14.93 7.95
CA GLU A 65 -6.30 15.81 9.11
C GLU A 65 -7.37 15.58 10.18
N ASN A 66 -8.54 15.08 9.79
CA ASN A 66 -9.67 14.83 10.69
C ASN A 66 -9.72 13.38 11.18
N GLY A 67 -8.96 12.50 10.53
CA GLY A 67 -8.86 11.09 10.85
C GLY A 67 -9.55 10.17 9.85
N ILE A 68 -9.05 8.96 9.77
CA ILE A 68 -9.53 7.92 8.86
C ILE A 68 -10.74 7.21 9.48
N ASN A 69 -11.81 7.01 8.70
CA ASN A 69 -12.94 6.21 9.10
C ASN A 69 -12.60 4.72 8.98
N THR A 70 -12.23 4.11 10.09
CA THR A 70 -11.83 2.69 10.15
C THR A 70 -12.99 1.75 10.49
N VAL A 71 -14.11 2.29 10.97
CA VAL A 71 -15.21 1.49 11.54
C VAL A 71 -16.30 1.19 10.52
N GLY A 72 -16.30 1.88 9.38
CA GLY A 72 -17.32 1.71 8.35
C GLY A 72 -18.73 2.06 8.85
N ASN A 73 -18.83 3.03 9.75
CA ASN A 73 -20.12 3.50 10.29
C ASN A 73 -20.97 4.10 9.17
N GLY A 74 -21.94 3.36 8.74
CA GLY A 74 -22.82 3.75 7.65
C GLY A 74 -22.74 2.79 6.47
N VAL A 75 -23.84 2.68 5.74
CA VAL A 75 -23.91 1.83 4.56
C VAL A 75 -22.98 2.41 3.47
N GLY A 76 -22.00 1.61 3.04
CA GLY A 76 -21.09 1.98 1.95
C GLY A 76 -19.87 2.81 2.34
N HIS A 77 -19.64 3.09 3.63
CA HIS A 77 -18.49 3.86 4.10
C HIS A 77 -17.30 2.97 4.53
N ASN A 78 -17.24 1.76 4.02
CA ASN A 78 -16.09 0.88 4.25
C ASN A 78 -14.86 1.36 3.48
N LEU A 79 -13.70 1.09 4.05
CA LEU A 79 -12.44 1.10 3.33
C LEU A 79 -12.43 -0.12 2.40
N THR A 80 -12.37 0.10 1.10
CA THR A 80 -12.56 -0.97 0.12
C THR A 80 -11.49 -0.97 -0.95
N ALA A 81 -11.18 -2.18 -1.45
CA ALA A 81 -10.40 -2.38 -2.66
C ALA A 81 -11.26 -3.06 -3.73
N ILE A 82 -11.13 -2.61 -4.95
CA ILE A 82 -11.80 -3.16 -6.13
C ILE A 82 -10.72 -3.53 -7.15
N ILE A 83 -10.78 -4.77 -7.63
CA ILE A 83 -9.88 -5.27 -8.65
C ILE A 83 -10.64 -5.33 -9.98
N ASP A 84 -10.02 -4.83 -11.05
CA ASP A 84 -10.53 -4.84 -12.43
C ASP A 84 -11.95 -4.23 -12.56
N GLY A 85 -12.24 -3.24 -11.73
CA GLY A 85 -13.55 -2.57 -11.74
C GLY A 85 -14.71 -3.44 -11.25
N ASN A 86 -14.45 -4.63 -10.68
CA ASN A 86 -15.50 -5.52 -10.21
C ASN A 86 -16.12 -5.04 -8.89
N SER A 87 -16.99 -4.05 -8.99
CA SER A 87 -17.71 -3.46 -7.84
C SER A 87 -18.71 -4.42 -7.17
N ALA A 88 -19.04 -5.55 -7.79
CA ALA A 88 -19.90 -6.56 -7.19
C ALA A 88 -19.19 -7.39 -6.09
N LYS A 89 -17.87 -7.36 -6.07
CA LYS A 89 -17.05 -8.08 -5.09
C LYS A 89 -15.94 -7.19 -4.51
N PRO A 90 -16.30 -6.12 -3.80
CA PRO A 90 -15.30 -5.29 -3.13
C PRO A 90 -14.65 -6.06 -1.97
N VAL A 91 -13.37 -5.89 -1.81
CA VAL A 91 -12.64 -6.38 -0.63
C VAL A 91 -12.73 -5.32 0.45
N VAL A 92 -13.27 -5.67 1.61
CA VAL A 92 -13.33 -4.77 2.78
C VAL A 92 -11.98 -4.83 3.48
N LEU A 93 -11.39 -3.67 3.71
CA LEU A 93 -10.03 -3.51 4.24
C LEU A 93 -9.99 -2.94 5.67
N ASN A 94 -11.15 -2.66 6.29
CA ASN A 94 -11.21 -2.02 7.60
C ASN A 94 -10.41 -2.77 8.67
N ASP A 95 -10.51 -4.11 8.71
CA ASP A 95 -9.83 -4.96 9.69
C ASP A 95 -8.31 -5.07 9.45
N TYR A 96 -7.83 -4.56 8.33
CA TYR A 96 -6.41 -4.60 7.92
C TYR A 96 -5.75 -3.21 8.02
N TYR A 97 -6.48 -2.23 8.54
CA TYR A 97 -5.94 -0.91 8.76
C TYR A 97 -5.26 -0.84 10.13
N GLU A 98 -4.03 -0.39 10.14
CA GLU A 98 -3.24 -0.09 11.33
C GLU A 98 -2.89 1.39 11.35
N SER A 99 -3.31 2.10 12.41
CA SER A 99 -2.92 3.50 12.58
C SER A 99 -1.44 3.61 12.93
N ASP A 100 -0.82 4.69 12.49
CA ASP A 100 0.53 5.03 12.93
C ASP A 100 0.54 5.30 14.45
N MET A 101 1.72 5.15 15.07
CA MET A 101 1.85 5.32 16.50
C MET A 101 1.45 6.74 16.93
N ASP A 102 0.66 6.83 18.00
CA ASP A 102 0.21 8.07 18.63
C ASP A 102 -0.55 9.04 17.71
N THR A 103 -1.14 8.56 16.61
CA THR A 103 -1.97 9.37 15.73
C THR A 103 -3.21 8.62 15.23
N TYR A 104 -4.26 9.38 14.94
CA TYR A 104 -5.47 8.89 14.29
C TYR A 104 -5.60 9.42 12.85
N THR A 105 -4.67 10.29 12.46
CA THR A 105 -4.72 11.01 11.18
C THR A 105 -4.00 10.28 10.06
N SER A 106 -3.23 9.26 10.38
CA SER A 106 -2.52 8.44 9.38
C SER A 106 -2.40 6.99 9.80
N GLY A 107 -2.15 6.14 8.81
CA GLY A 107 -1.93 4.72 8.99
C GLY A 107 -1.83 4.00 7.66
N GLU A 108 -1.68 2.69 7.72
CA GLU A 108 -1.53 1.88 6.53
C GLU A 108 -2.42 0.64 6.54
N VAL A 109 -2.73 0.16 5.35
CA VAL A 109 -3.40 -1.11 5.11
C VAL A 109 -2.42 -2.06 4.46
N ARG A 110 -2.37 -3.29 4.98
CA ARG A 110 -1.64 -4.42 4.37
C ARG A 110 -2.59 -5.58 4.17
N TYR A 111 -2.95 -5.84 2.92
CA TYR A 111 -3.87 -6.92 2.59
C TYR A 111 -3.29 -7.85 1.52
N PRO A 112 -3.11 -9.16 1.81
CA PRO A 112 -2.65 -10.12 0.81
C PRO A 112 -3.78 -10.45 -0.17
N LEU A 113 -3.55 -10.18 -1.46
CA LEU A 113 -4.49 -10.61 -2.50
C LEU A 113 -4.40 -12.12 -2.72
N SER A 114 -5.55 -12.71 -3.03
CA SER A 114 -5.61 -14.10 -3.51
C SER A 114 -4.97 -14.18 -4.91
N LYS A 115 -4.69 -15.41 -5.34
CA LYS A 115 -4.04 -15.67 -6.63
C LYS A 115 -4.79 -14.98 -7.77
N LEU A 116 -4.15 -13.99 -8.37
CA LEU A 116 -4.63 -13.28 -9.55
C LEU A 116 -4.29 -14.03 -10.84
N SER A 117 -5.06 -13.78 -11.88
CA SER A 117 -4.72 -14.26 -13.23
C SER A 117 -3.46 -13.58 -13.76
N LEU A 118 -2.84 -14.17 -14.76
CA LEU A 118 -1.75 -13.51 -15.48
C LEU A 118 -2.31 -12.40 -16.39
N GLY A 119 -1.58 -11.31 -16.52
CA GLY A 119 -1.94 -10.20 -17.39
C GLY A 119 -2.09 -8.88 -16.66
N GLU A 120 -2.73 -7.94 -17.32
CA GLU A 120 -2.94 -6.59 -16.80
C GLU A 120 -4.13 -6.55 -15.84
N HIS A 121 -3.96 -5.81 -14.76
CA HIS A 121 -4.94 -5.60 -13.71
C HIS A 121 -4.96 -4.14 -13.27
N THR A 122 -6.10 -3.74 -12.73
CA THR A 122 -6.28 -2.44 -12.09
C THR A 122 -6.74 -2.66 -10.66
N LEU A 123 -6.12 -1.97 -9.72
CA LEU A 123 -6.53 -1.93 -8.32
C LEU A 123 -6.98 -0.52 -7.98
N THR A 124 -8.20 -0.39 -7.47
CA THR A 124 -8.75 0.87 -6.95
C THR A 124 -9.02 0.71 -5.46
N VAL A 125 -8.53 1.64 -4.65
CA VAL A 125 -8.81 1.71 -3.20
C VAL A 125 -9.60 2.97 -2.92
N LYS A 126 -10.69 2.81 -2.14
CA LYS A 126 -11.53 3.89 -1.65
C LYS A 126 -11.46 3.98 -0.14
N ALA A 127 -11.24 5.19 0.36
CA ALA A 127 -11.21 5.49 1.79
C ALA A 127 -12.15 6.65 2.14
N TRP A 128 -12.56 6.70 3.40
CA TRP A 128 -13.41 7.73 3.96
C TRP A 128 -12.76 8.36 5.19
N ASP A 129 -12.99 9.66 5.39
CA ASP A 129 -12.67 10.34 6.64
C ASP A 129 -13.84 10.22 7.66
N VAL A 130 -13.64 10.76 8.85
CA VAL A 130 -14.68 10.77 9.89
C VAL A 130 -15.81 11.77 9.60
N PHE A 131 -15.66 12.67 8.63
CA PHE A 131 -16.70 13.60 8.17
C PHE A 131 -17.47 13.09 6.94
N ASN A 132 -17.24 11.84 6.54
CA ASN A 132 -17.89 11.20 5.38
C ASN A 132 -17.45 11.78 4.02
N ASN A 133 -16.27 12.39 3.94
CA ASN A 133 -15.67 12.65 2.64
C ASN A 133 -14.90 11.43 2.19
N SER A 134 -14.90 11.16 0.91
CA SER A 134 -14.19 10.02 0.35
C SER A 134 -13.19 10.43 -0.72
N ASN A 135 -12.20 9.59 -0.91
CA ASN A 135 -11.29 9.66 -2.04
C ASN A 135 -10.99 8.25 -2.56
N GLU A 136 -10.57 8.17 -3.82
CA GLU A 136 -10.22 6.94 -4.51
C GLU A 136 -8.87 7.11 -5.18
N GLU A 137 -8.03 6.08 -5.13
CA GLU A 137 -6.76 6.01 -5.83
C GLU A 137 -6.68 4.71 -6.60
N SER A 138 -6.12 4.77 -7.82
CA SER A 138 -6.03 3.60 -8.70
C SER A 138 -4.63 3.43 -9.25
N ILE A 139 -4.17 2.18 -9.29
CA ILE A 139 -2.93 1.79 -9.94
C ILE A 139 -3.18 0.67 -10.95
N GLN A 140 -2.40 0.68 -12.02
CA GLN A 140 -2.33 -0.41 -12.99
C GLN A 140 -1.10 -1.26 -12.71
N PHE A 141 -1.18 -2.56 -12.97
CA PHE A 141 -0.07 -3.47 -12.79
C PHE A 141 -0.22 -4.72 -13.67
N THR A 142 0.90 -5.38 -13.94
CA THR A 142 0.90 -6.63 -14.69
C THR A 142 1.27 -7.78 -13.77
N VAL A 143 0.43 -8.79 -13.71
CA VAL A 143 0.73 -10.04 -13.02
C VAL A 143 1.49 -10.96 -13.96
N ALA A 144 2.72 -11.27 -13.58
CA ALA A 144 3.55 -12.27 -14.25
C ALA A 144 3.74 -13.50 -13.36
N GLU A 145 3.86 -14.67 -13.96
CA GLU A 145 4.36 -15.83 -13.21
C GLU A 145 5.69 -15.44 -12.56
N ASP A 146 5.98 -16.02 -11.37
CA ASP A 146 7.33 -15.99 -10.79
C ASP A 146 8.28 -16.65 -11.78
N SER A 147 8.56 -15.91 -12.84
CA SER A 147 9.41 -16.39 -13.90
C SER A 147 10.80 -16.55 -13.31
N LYS A 148 11.30 -17.76 -13.34
CA LYS A 148 12.74 -18.00 -13.46
C LYS A 148 13.31 -16.81 -14.22
N VAL A 149 14.26 -16.13 -13.61
CA VAL A 149 14.90 -14.93 -14.15
C VAL A 149 15.08 -15.07 -15.66
N ALA A 150 14.19 -14.45 -16.42
CA ALA A 150 14.30 -14.46 -17.88
C ALA A 150 15.33 -13.41 -18.27
N LEU A 151 16.48 -13.87 -18.73
CA LEU A 151 17.50 -13.03 -19.32
C LEU A 151 16.99 -12.50 -20.66
N THR A 152 16.39 -11.29 -20.65
CA THR A 152 15.80 -10.71 -21.87
C THR A 152 16.84 -10.05 -22.79
N HIS A 153 17.98 -9.61 -22.21
CA HIS A 153 19.10 -9.05 -22.99
C HIS A 153 20.42 -9.36 -22.30
N LEU A 154 21.21 -10.21 -22.90
CA LEU A 154 22.61 -10.42 -22.56
C LEU A 154 23.45 -9.63 -23.56
N LEU A 155 24.01 -8.50 -23.13
CA LEU A 155 24.97 -7.75 -23.91
C LEU A 155 26.37 -8.15 -23.49
N ASN A 156 27.06 -8.84 -24.37
CA ASN A 156 28.46 -9.21 -24.20
C ASN A 156 29.34 -8.14 -24.86
N TYR A 157 30.02 -7.36 -24.03
CA TYR A 157 30.94 -6.33 -24.52
C TYR A 157 32.38 -6.81 -24.35
N PRO A 158 33.09 -7.18 -25.42
CA PRO A 158 34.50 -7.40 -25.31
C PRO A 158 35.22 -6.07 -25.09
N ASN A 159 35.91 -5.93 -23.97
CA ASN A 159 36.81 -4.80 -23.76
C ASN A 159 38.12 -5.04 -24.53
N PRO A 160 38.49 -4.18 -25.49
CA PRO A 160 39.71 -4.40 -26.28
C PRO A 160 41.02 -4.27 -25.48
N PHE A 161 40.98 -3.75 -24.24
CA PHE A 161 42.15 -3.53 -23.39
C PHE A 161 42.28 -4.46 -22.20
N ALA A 162 41.27 -5.22 -21.88
CA ALA A 162 41.31 -6.27 -20.89
C ALA A 162 40.39 -7.38 -21.40
N PHE A 163 40.79 -8.59 -21.32
CA PHE A 163 39.93 -9.74 -21.62
C PHE A 163 38.73 -9.86 -20.68
N ALA A 164 38.10 -8.73 -20.35
CA ALA A 164 36.92 -8.63 -19.48
C ALA A 164 35.65 -8.60 -20.31
N VAL A 165 34.73 -9.50 -20.01
CA VAL A 165 33.43 -9.59 -20.63
C VAL A 165 32.41 -8.95 -19.68
N TRP A 166 31.72 -7.89 -20.13
CA TRP A 166 30.65 -7.25 -19.40
C TRP A 166 29.32 -7.88 -19.80
N SER A 167 28.65 -8.48 -18.84
CA SER A 167 27.30 -9.01 -19.05
C SER A 167 26.29 -8.17 -18.28
N ILE A 168 25.44 -7.45 -18.99
CA ILE A 168 24.33 -6.70 -18.39
C ILE A 168 23.07 -7.56 -18.46
N ILE A 169 22.61 -8.00 -17.30
CA ILE A 169 21.37 -8.78 -17.17
C ILE A 169 20.27 -7.81 -16.79
N ARG A 170 19.29 -7.62 -17.67
CA ARG A 170 18.04 -6.93 -17.33
C ARG A 170 16.99 -7.96 -16.98
N THR A 171 16.53 -7.94 -15.75
CA THR A 171 15.34 -8.68 -15.34
C THR A 171 14.17 -7.70 -15.26
N ASN A 172 12.95 -8.17 -15.53
CA ASN A 172 11.75 -7.35 -15.46
C ASN A 172 11.49 -6.76 -14.07
N LYS A 173 12.10 -7.31 -13.03
CA LYS A 173 11.84 -6.90 -11.64
C LYS A 173 12.96 -6.05 -11.03
N TYR A 174 14.21 -6.22 -11.44
CA TYR A 174 15.35 -5.47 -10.88
C TYR A 174 16.40 -5.25 -11.94
N LYS A 175 16.89 -4.03 -12.08
CA LYS A 175 18.11 -3.73 -12.83
C LYS A 175 19.28 -4.20 -11.97
N LYS A 176 19.68 -5.44 -12.14
CA LYS A 176 20.85 -5.97 -11.47
C LYS A 176 22.02 -5.94 -12.44
N LEU A 177 22.99 -5.09 -12.14
CA LEU A 177 24.27 -5.13 -12.83
C LEU A 177 25.08 -6.23 -12.17
N ILE A 178 25.38 -7.29 -12.91
CA ILE A 178 26.27 -8.35 -12.46
C ILE A 178 27.56 -8.20 -13.27
N MET A 179 28.64 -7.92 -12.59
CA MET A 179 29.98 -7.96 -13.16
C MET A 179 30.79 -9.03 -12.43
N GLU A 180 31.28 -9.99 -13.14
CA GLU A 180 32.16 -11.01 -12.58
C GLU A 180 33.56 -10.85 -13.16
N TRP A 181 34.52 -10.64 -12.28
CA TRP A 181 35.94 -10.55 -12.64
C TRP A 181 36.69 -11.73 -12.05
N ARG A 182 36.68 -12.80 -12.78
CA ARG A 182 37.53 -13.95 -12.50
C ARG A 182 37.93 -14.51 -13.84
N GLU A 183 39.24 -14.48 -14.16
CA GLU A 183 39.69 -14.87 -15.47
C GLU A 183 38.93 -14.13 -16.60
N ASN A 184 38.64 -12.82 -16.36
CA ASN A 184 37.97 -11.92 -17.28
C ASN A 184 36.44 -11.73 -17.12
N ILE A 185 35.86 -12.15 -16.01
CA ILE A 185 34.45 -11.88 -15.68
C ILE A 185 34.36 -11.21 -14.30
N LEU A 186 33.77 -10.02 -14.24
CA LEU A 186 33.47 -9.28 -13.00
C LEU A 186 31.99 -9.35 -12.68
N VAL A 187 31.63 -9.86 -11.50
CA VAL A 187 30.24 -9.84 -10.99
C VAL A 187 30.16 -8.84 -9.83
N LEU A 188 29.29 -7.85 -9.96
CA LEU A 188 28.91 -6.92 -8.91
C LEU A 188 27.44 -7.18 -8.51
N PHE A 189 27.22 -7.39 -7.25
CA PHE A 189 25.91 -7.58 -6.64
C PHE A 189 25.38 -6.26 -6.07
#